data_9b919bb3abb428405c82378eb8a9067c
#
_entry.id   9b919bb3abb428405c82378eb8a9067c
#
_cell.length_a   1.000
_cell.length_b   1.000
_cell.length_c   1.000
_cell.angle_alpha   90.00
_cell.angle_beta   90.00
_cell.angle_gamma   90.00
#
_symmetry.space_group_name_H-M   'P 1'
#
loop_
_entity.id
_entity.type
_entity.pdbx_description
1 polymer ?
#
loop_
_entity_poly.entity_id
_entity_poly.type
_entity_poly.pdbx_seq_one_letter_code
_entity_poly.pdbx_strand_id
1 'polypeptide(L)'
;MNQRILLVILVVFCLVLPMAHAEDASYECTSGDSTEDRVGCLDTDGDGWSDPDNHWNESMGADAFPDNASEHRDLDGDGLGDVIDPDMDGDGSNDEVDVWPEDAGIWSDSDGDGYADQGLHSLSDNCPFIYGKSKIRLKGCSDIDGDFMPDEYDDDADGDGIRNEMERAASSGTILYDPYNAASTPLDSDKDTLPDVLDDDNDNDGWPDDVELDRGSDVFDAESTPFNMYMGINSGFFYR
;
A
#
# COMPACT_ATOMS: atom_id res chain seq x y z
N MET A 1 41.18 -40.75 38.43
CA MET A 1 41.86 -39.81 37.51
C MET A 1 40.88 -38.80 37.03
N ASN A 2 40.90 -37.62 37.69
CA ASN A 2 39.95 -36.56 37.41
C ASN A 2 40.56 -35.60 36.40
N GLN A 3 39.98 -35.52 35.22
CA GLN A 3 40.30 -34.42 34.31
C GLN A 3 39.26 -33.32 34.52
N ARG A 4 39.73 -32.21 35.07
CA ARG A 4 38.99 -30.98 35.21
C ARG A 4 38.88 -30.32 33.83
N ILE A 5 37.69 -30.24 33.32
CA ILE A 5 37.35 -29.46 32.12
C ILE A 5 37.38 -28.00 32.54
N LEU A 6 38.37 -27.27 32.06
CA LEU A 6 38.50 -25.84 32.22
C LEU A 6 37.57 -25.17 31.19
N LEU A 7 36.45 -24.68 31.66
CA LEU A 7 35.52 -23.87 30.85
C LEU A 7 36.15 -22.47 30.65
N VAL A 8 36.74 -22.24 29.51
CA VAL A 8 37.18 -20.90 29.10
C VAL A 8 35.94 -20.12 28.65
N ILE A 9 35.45 -19.27 29.54
CA ILE A 9 34.43 -18.27 29.20
C ILE A 9 35.17 -17.20 28.39
N LEU A 10 35.03 -17.28 27.07
CA LEU A 10 35.44 -16.22 26.17
C LEU A 10 34.41 -15.08 26.30
N VAL A 11 34.71 -14.14 27.19
CA VAL A 11 34.00 -12.87 27.23
C VAL A 11 34.40 -12.10 25.98
N VAL A 12 33.58 -12.22 24.94
CA VAL A 12 33.67 -11.32 23.80
C VAL A 12 33.23 -9.95 24.30
N PHE A 13 34.20 -9.17 24.68
CA PHE A 13 34.03 -7.74 24.91
C PHE A 13 33.78 -7.15 23.52
N CYS A 14 32.49 -7.08 23.14
CA CYS A 14 32.06 -6.30 22.00
C CYS A 14 32.40 -4.84 22.36
N LEU A 15 33.60 -4.42 21.98
CA LEU A 15 33.96 -3.00 21.91
C LEU A 15 32.92 -2.38 20.95
N VAL A 16 31.83 -1.87 21.51
CA VAL A 16 31.05 -0.85 20.88
C VAL A 16 31.98 0.36 20.81
N LEU A 17 32.80 0.37 19.76
CA LEU A 17 33.36 1.63 19.30
C LEU A 17 32.13 2.54 19.10
N PRO A 18 32.10 3.69 19.78
CA PRO A 18 31.12 4.68 19.33
C PRO A 18 31.44 4.83 17.84
N MET A 19 30.46 4.50 16.98
CA MET A 19 30.47 5.09 15.66
C MET A 19 30.68 6.57 15.96
N ALA A 20 31.88 7.05 15.67
CA ALA A 20 32.06 8.46 15.47
C ALA A 20 30.99 8.76 14.41
N HIS A 21 29.85 9.31 14.87
CA HIS A 21 29.14 10.22 14.01
C HIS A 21 30.27 11.09 13.53
N ALA A 22 30.54 11.10 12.23
CA ALA A 22 31.18 12.23 11.64
C ALA A 22 30.32 13.38 12.18
N GLU A 23 30.79 14.02 13.23
CA GLU A 23 30.40 15.37 13.53
C GLU A 23 30.74 16.04 12.21
N ASP A 24 29.70 16.22 11.42
CA ASP A 24 29.68 17.23 10.40
C ASP A 24 30.24 18.44 11.15
N ALA A 25 31.47 18.79 10.83
CA ALA A 25 32.09 19.94 11.45
C ALA A 25 31.22 21.08 10.94
N SER A 26 30.16 21.37 11.70
CA SER A 26 29.34 22.54 11.46
C SER A 26 30.34 23.68 11.41
N TYR A 27 30.59 24.15 10.19
CA TYR A 27 31.39 25.31 9.98
C TYR A 27 30.61 26.43 10.66
N GLU A 28 30.98 26.73 11.93
CA GLU A 28 30.32 27.74 12.72
C GLU A 28 30.72 29.12 12.13
N CYS A 29 29.82 29.67 11.39
CA CYS A 29 29.90 31.07 11.02
C CYS A 29 29.70 31.92 12.27
N THR A 30 30.47 33.00 12.42
CA THR A 30 30.42 33.83 13.62
C THR A 30 30.16 35.30 13.33
N SER A 31 29.96 35.70 12.07
CA SER A 31 29.94 37.11 11.66
C SER A 31 28.94 37.42 10.55
N GLY A 32 27.99 36.55 10.22
CA GLY A 32 26.96 36.80 9.22
C GLY A 32 25.55 36.86 9.84
N ASP A 33 24.56 37.09 9.00
CA ASP A 33 23.17 37.37 9.38
C ASP A 33 22.18 36.29 8.96
N SER A 34 22.62 35.19 8.27
CA SER A 34 21.75 34.10 7.85
C SER A 34 21.04 33.43 9.03
N THR A 35 19.78 33.03 8.84
CA THR A 35 18.88 32.52 9.90
C THR A 35 18.16 31.24 9.53
N GLU A 36 18.03 30.89 8.24
CA GLU A 36 17.17 29.79 7.76
C GLU A 36 17.96 28.50 7.56
N ASP A 37 19.21 28.58 7.08
CA ASP A 37 20.06 27.41 6.84
C ASP A 37 21.23 27.31 7.84
N ARG A 38 22.37 27.98 7.56
CA ARG A 38 23.56 28.00 8.43
C ARG A 38 23.61 29.31 9.23
N VAL A 39 23.02 29.30 10.40
CA VAL A 39 22.87 30.48 11.27
C VAL A 39 24.19 31.19 11.49
N GLY A 40 24.21 32.49 11.20
CA GLY A 40 25.34 33.37 11.41
C GLY A 40 26.39 33.30 10.30
N CYS A 41 26.14 32.71 9.17
CA CYS A 41 26.94 32.80 7.94
C CYS A 41 26.63 34.06 7.16
N LEU A 42 27.48 34.36 6.17
CA LEU A 42 27.26 35.53 5.30
C LEU A 42 25.94 35.37 4.56
N ASP A 43 25.16 36.42 4.56
CA ASP A 43 23.88 36.57 3.89
C ASP A 43 23.90 38.00 3.31
N THR A 44 24.13 38.11 2.01
CA THR A 44 24.45 39.41 1.39
C THR A 44 23.20 40.24 1.16
N ASP A 45 22.09 39.66 0.84
CA ASP A 45 20.83 40.37 0.53
C ASP A 45 19.81 40.36 1.68
N GLY A 46 20.04 39.54 2.73
CA GLY A 46 19.29 39.59 3.98
C GLY A 46 17.98 38.80 3.93
N ASP A 47 17.87 37.77 3.11
CA ASP A 47 16.69 36.91 3.03
C ASP A 47 16.70 35.78 4.06
N GLY A 48 17.83 35.55 4.72
CA GLY A 48 18.02 34.55 5.77
C GLY A 48 18.82 33.33 5.33
N TRP A 49 19.01 33.12 4.05
CA TRP A 49 19.82 32.02 3.50
C TRP A 49 21.29 32.45 3.36
N SER A 50 22.20 31.49 3.56
CA SER A 50 23.63 31.86 3.52
C SER A 50 24.18 31.79 2.11
N ASP A 51 25.01 32.77 1.79
CA ASP A 51 25.80 32.81 0.53
C ASP A 51 26.61 31.51 0.36
N PRO A 52 26.85 31.07 -0.87
CA PRO A 52 27.70 29.90 -1.13
C PRO A 52 29.16 30.16 -0.72
N ASP A 53 29.83 29.13 -0.22
CA ASP A 53 31.26 29.16 0.11
C ASP A 53 31.98 27.86 -0.34
N ASN A 54 33.27 27.72 0.02
CA ASN A 54 34.06 26.54 -0.38
C ASN A 54 33.57 25.21 0.22
N HIS A 55 32.69 25.24 1.21
CA HIS A 55 32.19 24.09 1.97
C HIS A 55 30.66 23.92 1.86
N TRP A 56 30.00 24.94 1.35
CA TRP A 56 28.55 25.00 1.24
C TRP A 56 28.17 25.66 -0.09
N ASN A 57 27.52 24.94 -0.96
CA ASN A 57 27.12 25.39 -2.28
C ASN A 57 25.63 25.17 -2.52
N GLU A 58 25.12 25.64 -3.64
CA GLU A 58 23.73 25.56 -4.05
C GLU A 58 23.17 24.12 -3.93
N SER A 59 23.91 23.11 -4.39
CA SER A 59 23.47 21.70 -4.29
C SER A 59 23.40 21.17 -2.85
N MET A 60 23.96 21.89 -1.89
CA MET A 60 23.90 21.60 -0.46
C MET A 60 22.87 22.47 0.27
N GLY A 61 22.27 23.44 -0.42
CA GLY A 61 21.27 24.36 0.10
C GLY A 61 21.75 25.76 0.38
N ALA A 62 22.92 26.18 -0.19
CA ALA A 62 23.33 27.60 -0.19
C ALA A 62 22.40 28.40 -1.08
N ASP A 63 22.32 29.69 -0.78
CA ASP A 63 21.61 30.67 -1.61
C ASP A 63 22.13 30.69 -3.06
N ALA A 64 21.26 30.38 -4.01
CA ALA A 64 21.59 30.42 -5.43
C ALA A 64 21.61 31.84 -5.99
N PHE A 65 21.02 32.81 -5.27
CA PHE A 65 20.88 34.22 -5.71
C PHE A 65 21.32 35.23 -4.64
N PRO A 66 22.58 35.25 -4.19
CA PRO A 66 23.05 36.00 -3.02
C PRO A 66 22.87 37.52 -3.07
N ASP A 67 22.43 38.06 -4.17
CA ASP A 67 22.16 39.50 -4.37
C ASP A 67 20.66 39.79 -4.57
N ASN A 68 19.75 38.78 -4.36
CA ASN A 68 18.33 38.91 -4.66
C ASN A 68 17.42 38.30 -3.56
N ALA A 69 17.15 39.03 -2.52
CA ALA A 69 16.33 38.65 -1.36
C ALA A 69 14.90 38.14 -1.66
N SER A 70 14.54 37.91 -2.89
CA SER A 70 13.26 37.32 -3.29
C SER A 70 13.41 35.88 -3.77
N GLU A 71 14.63 35.40 -3.92
CA GLU A 71 14.99 34.10 -4.47
C GLU A 71 16.19 33.54 -3.70
N HIS A 72 16.18 32.28 -3.39
CA HIS A 72 17.30 31.58 -2.75
C HIS A 72 17.58 30.19 -3.34
N ARG A 73 16.67 29.70 -4.15
CA ARG A 73 16.73 28.35 -4.74
C ARG A 73 16.57 28.43 -6.26
N ASP A 74 17.28 27.55 -6.96
CA ASP A 74 17.22 27.31 -8.40
C ASP A 74 17.29 25.80 -8.58
N LEU A 75 16.12 25.18 -8.68
CA LEU A 75 16.01 23.71 -8.56
C LEU A 75 16.56 22.99 -9.80
N ASP A 76 16.32 23.53 -10.99
CA ASP A 76 16.78 22.94 -12.26
C ASP A 76 18.12 23.48 -12.74
N GLY A 77 18.57 24.66 -12.18
CA GLY A 77 19.86 25.29 -12.48
C GLY A 77 19.84 26.07 -13.77
N ASP A 78 18.71 26.61 -14.22
CA ASP A 78 18.57 27.36 -15.46
C ASP A 78 18.89 28.87 -15.27
N GLY A 79 18.97 29.34 -14.00
CA GLY A 79 19.28 30.72 -13.61
C GLY A 79 18.04 31.58 -13.36
N LEU A 80 16.86 31.02 -13.35
CA LEU A 80 15.64 31.58 -12.77
C LEU A 80 15.45 31.01 -11.36
N GLY A 81 15.01 31.84 -10.42
CA GLY A 81 14.70 31.34 -9.08
C GLY A 81 13.34 30.70 -9.03
N ASP A 82 13.19 29.72 -8.16
CA ASP A 82 11.98 28.88 -8.04
C ASP A 82 10.68 29.70 -7.90
N VAL A 83 10.73 30.89 -7.32
CA VAL A 83 9.54 31.75 -7.12
C VAL A 83 9.02 32.37 -8.42
N ILE A 84 9.91 32.67 -9.37
CA ILE A 84 9.55 33.27 -10.65
C ILE A 84 9.62 32.30 -11.82
N ASP A 85 10.18 31.12 -11.60
CA ASP A 85 10.28 30.08 -12.62
C ASP A 85 8.90 29.46 -12.89
N PRO A 86 8.45 29.38 -14.14
CA PRO A 86 7.21 28.74 -14.49
C PRO A 86 7.33 27.21 -14.69
N ASP A 87 8.54 26.63 -14.62
CA ASP A 87 8.88 25.21 -14.83
C ASP A 87 10.05 24.85 -13.91
N MET A 88 9.77 24.91 -12.60
CA MET A 88 10.75 24.93 -11.50
C MET A 88 11.74 23.75 -11.51
N ASP A 89 11.33 22.59 -11.96
CA ASP A 89 12.17 21.38 -12.00
C ASP A 89 12.75 21.08 -13.40
N GLY A 90 12.36 21.90 -14.41
CA GLY A 90 12.93 21.85 -15.75
C GLY A 90 12.56 20.62 -16.57
N ASP A 91 11.43 19.96 -16.28
CA ASP A 91 11.00 18.76 -16.99
C ASP A 91 10.25 19.08 -18.30
N GLY A 92 9.84 20.33 -18.48
CA GLY A 92 9.11 20.84 -19.64
C GLY A 92 7.61 20.93 -19.43
N SER A 93 7.12 20.66 -18.24
CA SER A 93 5.75 20.92 -17.81
C SER A 93 5.73 22.13 -16.89
N ASN A 94 4.85 23.09 -17.18
CA ASN A 94 4.76 24.28 -16.31
C ASN A 94 4.11 23.90 -14.97
N ASP A 95 4.57 24.50 -13.87
CA ASP A 95 4.08 24.30 -12.50
C ASP A 95 2.55 24.40 -12.36
N GLU A 96 1.91 25.28 -13.16
CA GLU A 96 0.44 25.44 -13.12
C GLU A 96 -0.33 24.18 -13.55
N VAL A 97 0.31 23.28 -14.30
CA VAL A 97 -0.30 22.04 -14.85
C VAL A 97 0.44 20.80 -14.44
N ASP A 98 1.60 20.95 -13.82
CA ASP A 98 2.38 19.88 -13.25
C ASP A 98 1.78 19.41 -11.93
N VAL A 99 1.66 18.11 -11.76
CA VAL A 99 1.18 17.51 -10.51
C VAL A 99 2.31 17.43 -9.47
N TRP A 100 3.57 17.42 -9.91
CA TRP A 100 4.76 17.35 -9.07
C TRP A 100 5.83 18.40 -9.47
N PRO A 101 5.58 19.70 -9.30
CA PRO A 101 6.45 20.78 -9.81
C PRO A 101 7.88 20.82 -9.27
N GLU A 102 8.24 19.92 -8.37
CA GLU A 102 9.58 19.81 -7.80
C GLU A 102 10.28 18.48 -8.16
N ASP A 103 9.71 17.68 -9.05
CA ASP A 103 10.24 16.35 -9.40
C ASP A 103 10.26 16.12 -10.90
N ALA A 104 11.33 16.55 -11.56
CA ALA A 104 11.57 16.44 -13.00
C ALA A 104 11.43 15.03 -13.61
N GLY A 105 11.09 14.03 -12.81
CA GLY A 105 10.84 12.66 -13.27
C GLY A 105 9.38 12.36 -13.57
N ILE A 106 8.46 13.20 -13.11
CA ILE A 106 7.02 12.96 -13.18
C ILE A 106 6.24 14.28 -13.21
N TRP A 107 5.23 14.39 -14.10
CA TRP A 107 4.44 15.61 -14.29
C TRP A 107 2.94 15.41 -14.48
N SER A 108 2.47 14.23 -14.78
CA SER A 108 1.04 14.00 -15.04
C SER A 108 0.49 12.78 -14.31
N ASP A 109 -0.78 12.90 -13.90
CA ASP A 109 -1.63 11.88 -13.29
C ASP A 109 -2.99 11.98 -13.98
N SER A 110 -3.23 11.14 -14.98
CA SER A 110 -4.37 11.26 -15.88
C SER A 110 -5.69 10.84 -15.24
N ASP A 111 -5.69 9.96 -14.26
CA ASP A 111 -6.90 9.47 -13.58
C ASP A 111 -7.05 10.01 -12.15
N GLY A 112 -6.03 10.68 -11.61
CA GLY A 112 -6.08 11.41 -10.35
C GLY A 112 -5.97 10.51 -9.12
N ASP A 113 -5.29 9.37 -9.22
CA ASP A 113 -5.15 8.42 -8.13
C ASP A 113 -3.91 8.65 -7.26
N GLY A 114 -2.99 9.52 -7.70
CA GLY A 114 -1.76 9.90 -7.02
C GLY A 114 -0.54 9.08 -7.44
N TYR A 115 -0.64 8.33 -8.53
CA TYR A 115 0.48 7.73 -9.22
C TYR A 115 0.69 8.43 -10.56
N ALA A 116 1.95 8.47 -11.01
CA ALA A 116 2.33 9.23 -12.20
C ALA A 116 2.23 8.42 -13.49
N ASP A 117 1.77 9.04 -14.56
CA ASP A 117 1.72 8.42 -15.90
C ASP A 117 3.10 7.99 -16.42
N GLN A 118 4.18 8.59 -15.89
CA GLN A 118 5.55 8.35 -16.32
C GLN A 118 6.13 7.06 -15.76
N GLY A 119 6.62 6.19 -16.63
CA GLY A 119 6.86 4.77 -16.37
C GLY A 119 8.15 4.34 -15.66
N LEU A 120 8.99 5.25 -15.12
CA LEU A 120 10.29 4.88 -14.53
C LEU A 120 10.54 5.48 -13.14
N HIS A 121 9.53 5.98 -12.49
CA HIS A 121 9.62 6.59 -11.17
C HIS A 121 9.07 5.68 -10.05
N SER A 122 9.38 6.00 -8.80
CA SER A 122 8.84 5.27 -7.65
C SER A 122 7.33 5.41 -7.50
N LEU A 123 6.76 6.48 -8.05
CA LEU A 123 5.33 6.75 -8.11
C LEU A 123 4.70 6.39 -9.45
N SER A 124 5.42 5.70 -10.36
CA SER A 124 4.86 5.31 -11.66
C SER A 124 3.60 4.47 -11.53
N ASP A 125 2.61 4.83 -12.32
CA ASP A 125 1.36 4.13 -12.50
C ASP A 125 1.48 3.01 -13.55
N ASN A 126 0.92 1.86 -13.26
CA ASN A 126 0.80 0.75 -14.20
C ASN A 126 -0.50 0.79 -15.00
N CYS A 127 -1.47 1.60 -14.56
CA CYS A 127 -2.80 1.75 -15.15
C CYS A 127 -3.20 3.23 -15.36
N PRO A 128 -2.44 4.05 -16.10
CA PRO A 128 -2.51 5.53 -16.11
C PRO A 128 -3.85 6.17 -16.47
N PHE A 129 -4.87 5.40 -16.76
CA PHE A 129 -6.21 5.87 -17.14
C PHE A 129 -7.32 5.15 -16.37
N ILE A 130 -6.97 4.40 -15.33
CA ILE A 130 -7.89 3.61 -14.51
C ILE A 130 -7.56 3.88 -13.05
N TYR A 131 -8.29 4.81 -12.45
CA TYR A 131 -8.14 5.14 -11.04
C TYR A 131 -8.08 3.89 -10.15
N GLY A 132 -7.03 3.76 -9.32
CA GLY A 132 -6.86 2.64 -8.42
C GLY A 132 -5.93 2.91 -7.25
N LYS A 133 -5.97 2.05 -6.25
CA LYS A 133 -5.14 2.19 -5.04
C LYS A 133 -4.23 0.99 -4.81
N SER A 134 -4.15 0.09 -5.77
CA SER A 134 -3.29 -1.08 -5.68
C SER A 134 -1.81 -0.70 -5.51
N LYS A 135 -1.08 -1.53 -4.76
CA LYS A 135 0.34 -1.32 -4.44
C LYS A 135 1.16 -2.58 -4.61
N ILE A 136 0.50 -3.73 -4.65
CA ILE A 136 1.10 -5.05 -4.78
C ILE A 136 1.09 -5.42 -6.26
N ARG A 137 2.20 -5.91 -6.80
CA ARG A 137 2.42 -6.26 -8.22
C ARG A 137 2.33 -5.07 -9.18
N LEU A 138 1.18 -4.43 -9.29
CA LEU A 138 0.94 -3.22 -10.09
C LEU A 138 0.51 -2.10 -9.14
N LYS A 139 0.90 -0.87 -9.45
CA LYS A 139 0.52 0.33 -8.71
C LYS A 139 -0.49 1.12 -9.51
N GLY A 140 -1.40 1.82 -8.83
CA GLY A 140 -2.36 2.69 -9.49
C GLY A 140 -3.45 1.94 -10.26
N CYS A 141 -3.56 0.62 -10.15
CA CYS A 141 -4.62 -0.13 -10.81
C CYS A 141 -5.85 -0.30 -9.91
N SER A 142 -6.97 -0.65 -10.51
CA SER A 142 -8.23 -0.92 -9.81
C SER A 142 -8.01 -1.93 -8.68
N ASP A 143 -8.59 -1.62 -7.52
CA ASP A 143 -8.49 -2.35 -6.25
C ASP A 143 -9.80 -2.08 -5.51
N ILE A 144 -10.80 -2.91 -5.76
CA ILE A 144 -12.19 -2.65 -5.39
C ILE A 144 -12.41 -2.86 -3.90
N ASP A 145 -11.82 -3.90 -3.31
CA ASP A 145 -11.96 -4.21 -1.89
C ASP A 145 -10.97 -3.46 -0.99
N GLY A 146 -9.89 -2.90 -1.58
CA GLY A 146 -8.93 -2.04 -0.88
C GLY A 146 -7.83 -2.81 -0.14
N ASP A 147 -7.56 -4.04 -0.49
CA ASP A 147 -6.51 -4.86 0.11
C ASP A 147 -5.11 -4.60 -0.46
N PHE A 148 -5.02 -3.72 -1.48
CA PHE A 148 -3.84 -3.33 -2.27
C PHE A 148 -3.40 -4.33 -3.35
N MET A 149 -4.12 -5.42 -3.56
CA MET A 149 -3.97 -6.27 -4.72
C MET A 149 -4.81 -5.70 -5.86
N PRO A 150 -4.28 -5.54 -7.08
CA PRO A 150 -5.13 -5.10 -8.18
C PRO A 150 -6.10 -6.20 -8.61
N ASP A 151 -7.33 -5.82 -8.94
CA ASP A 151 -8.44 -6.72 -9.30
C ASP A 151 -8.05 -7.79 -10.34
N GLU A 152 -7.11 -7.46 -11.26
CA GLU A 152 -6.62 -8.40 -12.28
C GLU A 152 -5.89 -9.62 -11.68
N TYR A 153 -5.30 -9.44 -10.49
CA TYR A 153 -4.49 -10.46 -9.81
C TYR A 153 -5.11 -10.92 -8.49
N ASP A 154 -6.30 -10.43 -8.18
CA ASP A 154 -7.03 -10.78 -7.00
C ASP A 154 -7.95 -11.98 -7.26
N ASP A 155 -7.92 -12.95 -6.36
CA ASP A 155 -8.79 -14.12 -6.42
C ASP A 155 -10.20 -13.83 -5.87
N ASP A 156 -10.40 -12.72 -5.12
CA ASP A 156 -11.63 -12.25 -4.48
C ASP A 156 -11.69 -10.72 -4.57
N ALA A 157 -11.88 -10.22 -5.79
CA ALA A 157 -11.64 -8.81 -6.14
C ALA A 157 -12.58 -7.81 -5.47
N ASP A 158 -13.76 -8.23 -5.00
CA ASP A 158 -14.69 -7.37 -4.27
C ASP A 158 -14.72 -7.62 -2.76
N GLY A 159 -13.93 -8.61 -2.28
CA GLY A 159 -13.73 -8.90 -0.86
C GLY A 159 -14.96 -9.43 -0.14
N ASP A 160 -15.89 -10.06 -0.86
CA ASP A 160 -17.12 -10.60 -0.26
C ASP A 160 -16.94 -11.97 0.41
N GLY A 161 -15.79 -12.62 0.21
CA GLY A 161 -15.39 -13.90 0.78
C GLY A 161 -15.56 -15.08 -0.18
N ILE A 162 -16.18 -14.86 -1.34
CA ILE A 162 -16.31 -15.86 -2.39
C ILE A 162 -15.34 -15.52 -3.52
N ARG A 163 -14.58 -16.51 -3.96
CA ARG A 163 -13.61 -16.28 -5.02
C ARG A 163 -14.27 -15.99 -6.36
N ASN A 164 -13.68 -15.09 -7.14
CA ASN A 164 -14.11 -14.74 -8.50
C ASN A 164 -14.46 -15.94 -9.39
N GLU A 165 -13.70 -17.03 -9.28
CA GLU A 165 -13.94 -18.24 -10.06
C GLU A 165 -15.19 -19.01 -9.58
N MET A 166 -15.48 -18.97 -8.27
CA MET A 166 -16.65 -19.63 -7.68
C MET A 166 -17.93 -18.88 -8.03
N GLU A 167 -17.89 -17.55 -8.00
CA GLU A 167 -19.01 -16.72 -8.43
C GLU A 167 -19.37 -16.95 -9.90
N ARG A 168 -18.33 -16.97 -10.77
CA ARG A 168 -18.54 -17.32 -12.19
C ARG A 168 -19.09 -18.73 -12.37
N ALA A 169 -18.65 -19.69 -11.58
CA ALA A 169 -19.12 -21.06 -11.64
C ALA A 169 -20.55 -21.21 -11.09
N ALA A 170 -20.90 -20.46 -10.03
CA ALA A 170 -22.25 -20.42 -9.46
C ALA A 170 -23.26 -19.72 -10.37
N SER A 171 -22.78 -18.87 -11.29
CA SER A 171 -23.62 -18.15 -12.26
C SER A 171 -24.27 -19.12 -13.26
N SER A 172 -25.58 -19.08 -13.39
CA SER A 172 -26.34 -19.97 -14.29
C SER A 172 -27.60 -19.30 -14.86
N GLY A 173 -27.79 -19.41 -16.14
CA GLY A 173 -28.99 -18.91 -16.83
C GLY A 173 -29.19 -17.41 -16.69
N THR A 174 -30.16 -16.97 -15.90
CA THR A 174 -30.46 -15.54 -15.63
C THR A 174 -29.87 -15.07 -14.30
N ILE A 175 -29.31 -15.97 -13.51
CA ILE A 175 -28.64 -15.64 -12.24
C ILE A 175 -27.17 -15.48 -12.58
N LEU A 176 -26.66 -14.24 -12.46
CA LEU A 176 -25.29 -13.89 -12.73
C LEU A 176 -24.73 -13.23 -11.46
N TYR A 177 -23.66 -13.77 -10.95
CA TYR A 177 -22.90 -13.18 -9.87
C TYR A 177 -21.72 -12.40 -10.46
N ASP A 178 -21.46 -11.23 -9.93
CA ASP A 178 -20.46 -10.28 -10.44
C ASP A 178 -19.25 -10.22 -9.49
N PRO A 179 -18.10 -10.78 -9.86
CA PRO A 179 -16.89 -10.81 -9.05
C PRO A 179 -16.28 -9.45 -8.68
N TYR A 180 -16.91 -8.37 -9.12
CA TYR A 180 -16.49 -6.99 -8.85
C TYR A 180 -17.56 -6.23 -8.06
N ASN A 181 -18.51 -6.92 -7.45
CA ASN A 181 -19.61 -6.31 -6.73
C ASN A 181 -20.02 -7.16 -5.51
N ALA A 182 -19.48 -6.85 -4.35
CA ALA A 182 -19.76 -7.53 -3.08
C ALA A 182 -21.25 -7.60 -2.66
N ALA A 183 -22.15 -6.91 -3.36
CA ALA A 183 -23.60 -7.06 -3.17
C ALA A 183 -24.20 -8.16 -4.06
N SER A 184 -23.41 -8.77 -4.93
CA SER A 184 -23.78 -9.83 -5.86
C SER A 184 -23.31 -11.23 -5.46
N THR A 185 -23.09 -11.45 -4.17
CA THR A 185 -22.56 -12.67 -3.57
C THR A 185 -23.53 -13.84 -3.73
N PRO A 186 -23.09 -15.02 -4.21
CA PRO A 186 -23.86 -16.25 -4.10
C PRO A 186 -24.04 -16.67 -2.65
N LEU A 187 -25.12 -17.40 -2.36
CA LEU A 187 -25.37 -17.92 -1.03
C LEU A 187 -24.32 -18.99 -0.68
N ASP A 188 -23.77 -18.89 0.52
CA ASP A 188 -22.83 -19.80 1.16
C ASP A 188 -23.28 -19.94 2.61
N SER A 189 -23.97 -21.03 2.91
CA SER A 189 -24.72 -21.18 4.17
C SER A 189 -23.83 -21.52 5.36
N ASP A 190 -22.79 -22.29 5.16
CA ASP A 190 -21.84 -22.72 6.19
C ASP A 190 -20.58 -21.83 6.26
N LYS A 191 -20.36 -20.99 5.24
CA LYS A 191 -19.25 -20.04 5.12
C LYS A 191 -17.88 -20.70 4.93
N ASP A 192 -17.86 -21.77 4.17
CA ASP A 192 -16.62 -22.45 3.82
C ASP A 192 -15.97 -21.92 2.53
N THR A 193 -16.59 -20.91 1.90
CA THR A 193 -16.19 -20.24 0.64
C THR A 193 -16.59 -20.99 -0.64
N LEU A 194 -17.38 -22.05 -0.52
CA LEU A 194 -17.98 -22.75 -1.65
C LEU A 194 -19.50 -22.42 -1.67
N PRO A 195 -20.00 -21.76 -2.71
CA PRO A 195 -21.43 -21.42 -2.81
C PRO A 195 -22.33 -22.66 -2.77
N ASP A 196 -23.47 -22.58 -2.11
CA ASP A 196 -24.47 -23.65 -1.96
C ASP A 196 -24.81 -24.37 -3.27
N VAL A 197 -24.80 -23.63 -4.40
CA VAL A 197 -25.12 -24.23 -5.70
C VAL A 197 -24.00 -25.13 -6.25
N LEU A 198 -22.82 -25.07 -5.67
CA LEU A 198 -21.61 -25.83 -6.03
C LEU A 198 -21.18 -26.77 -4.92
N ASP A 199 -21.82 -26.69 -3.76
CA ASP A 199 -21.54 -27.50 -2.58
C ASP A 199 -22.43 -28.76 -2.56
N ASP A 200 -21.89 -29.83 -2.09
CA ASP A 200 -22.60 -31.11 -1.91
C ASP A 200 -23.09 -31.32 -0.45
N ASP A 201 -22.70 -30.43 0.52
CA ASP A 201 -23.01 -30.48 1.95
C ASP A 201 -23.12 -29.04 2.50
N ASN A 202 -24.24 -28.35 2.18
CA ASN A 202 -24.45 -26.92 2.35
C ASN A 202 -24.35 -26.39 3.79
N ASP A 203 -24.43 -27.22 4.80
CA ASP A 203 -24.35 -26.83 6.22
C ASP A 203 -23.17 -27.49 6.96
N ASN A 204 -22.36 -28.28 6.23
CA ASN A 204 -21.12 -28.91 6.70
C ASN A 204 -21.34 -29.82 7.96
N ASP A 205 -22.52 -30.47 8.05
CA ASP A 205 -22.81 -31.41 9.15
C ASP A 205 -22.26 -32.82 8.91
N GLY A 206 -21.78 -33.08 7.69
CA GLY A 206 -21.19 -34.34 7.23
C GLY A 206 -22.20 -35.26 6.55
N TRP A 207 -23.43 -34.80 6.30
CA TRP A 207 -24.40 -35.46 5.46
C TRP A 207 -24.57 -34.70 4.16
N PRO A 208 -24.38 -35.35 3.00
CA PRO A 208 -24.62 -34.68 1.73
C PRO A 208 -26.08 -34.27 1.52
N ASP A 209 -26.31 -33.14 0.87
CA ASP A 209 -27.63 -32.57 0.56
C ASP A 209 -28.59 -33.57 -0.07
N ASP A 210 -28.12 -34.41 -0.99
CA ASP A 210 -28.93 -35.39 -1.67
C ASP A 210 -29.45 -36.50 -0.69
N VAL A 211 -28.65 -36.81 0.32
CA VAL A 211 -29.03 -37.75 1.39
C VAL A 211 -30.02 -37.11 2.34
N GLU A 212 -29.84 -35.84 2.66
CA GLU A 212 -30.72 -35.08 3.54
C GLU A 212 -32.10 -34.87 2.89
N LEU A 213 -32.12 -34.42 1.65
CA LEU A 213 -33.35 -34.28 0.86
C LEU A 213 -34.14 -35.62 0.75
N ASP A 214 -33.43 -36.74 0.51
CA ASP A 214 -34.08 -38.06 0.45
C ASP A 214 -34.68 -38.49 1.80
N ARG A 215 -34.10 -38.01 2.91
CA ARG A 215 -34.50 -38.38 4.27
C ARG A 215 -35.33 -37.31 4.97
N GLY A 216 -35.47 -36.12 4.36
CA GLY A 216 -36.34 -35.06 4.80
C GLY A 216 -35.75 -34.19 5.91
N SER A 217 -34.42 -34.16 6.08
CA SER A 217 -33.73 -33.17 6.87
C SER A 217 -33.52 -31.87 6.08
N ASP A 218 -33.09 -30.82 6.75
CA ASP A 218 -32.88 -29.49 6.17
C ASP A 218 -31.41 -29.32 5.78
N VAL A 219 -31.12 -29.15 4.52
CA VAL A 219 -29.79 -29.03 3.93
C VAL A 219 -29.04 -27.73 4.31
N PHE A 220 -29.66 -26.85 5.08
CA PHE A 220 -29.10 -25.58 5.53
C PHE A 220 -29.03 -25.48 7.06
N ASP A 221 -29.32 -26.56 7.79
CA ASP A 221 -29.34 -26.57 9.25
C ASP A 221 -28.57 -27.77 9.82
N ALA A 222 -27.31 -27.56 10.14
CA ALA A 222 -26.40 -28.56 10.69
C ALA A 222 -26.89 -29.29 11.97
N GLU A 223 -27.97 -28.82 12.59
CA GLU A 223 -28.63 -29.51 13.68
C GLU A 223 -29.75 -30.45 13.18
N SER A 224 -30.15 -30.39 11.91
CA SER A 224 -31.25 -31.12 11.30
C SER A 224 -30.79 -32.37 10.55
N THR A 225 -30.04 -33.23 11.18
CA THR A 225 -29.47 -34.42 10.54
C THR A 225 -30.50 -35.50 10.24
N PRO A 226 -30.31 -36.33 9.20
CA PRO A 226 -31.16 -37.50 8.91
C PRO A 226 -31.36 -38.46 10.10
N PHE A 227 -30.39 -38.53 11.00
CA PHE A 227 -30.45 -39.38 12.19
C PHE A 227 -31.34 -38.77 13.28
N ASN A 228 -31.33 -37.46 13.49
CA ASN A 228 -32.12 -36.76 14.50
C ASN A 228 -33.62 -36.82 14.17
N MET A 229 -33.99 -36.73 12.89
CA MET A 229 -35.37 -36.87 12.44
C MET A 229 -35.94 -38.26 12.76
N TYR A 230 -35.17 -39.33 12.58
CA TYR A 230 -35.60 -40.68 12.93
C TYR A 230 -35.77 -40.88 14.44
N MET A 231 -34.96 -40.25 15.28
CA MET A 231 -35.07 -40.32 16.75
C MET A 231 -36.33 -39.61 17.26
N GLY A 232 -36.75 -38.51 16.63
CA GLY A 232 -37.99 -37.81 16.99
C GLY A 232 -39.26 -38.60 16.71
N ILE A 233 -39.29 -39.40 15.67
CA ILE A 233 -40.46 -40.26 15.32
C ILE A 233 -40.58 -41.45 16.24
N ASN A 234 -39.47 -42.02 16.72
CA ASN A 234 -39.48 -43.21 17.60
C ASN A 234 -39.77 -42.91 19.07
N SER A 235 -39.58 -41.67 19.54
CA SER A 235 -39.90 -41.29 20.94
C SER A 235 -41.42 -41.22 21.21
N GLY A 236 -42.24 -41.14 20.16
CA GLY A 236 -43.71 -41.12 20.28
C GLY A 236 -44.39 -42.47 20.35
N PHE A 237 -43.68 -43.57 20.08
CA PHE A 237 -44.31 -44.91 19.99
C PHE A 237 -44.05 -45.85 21.17
N PHE A 238 -43.34 -45.45 22.20
CA PHE A 238 -43.02 -46.31 23.36
C PHE A 238 -43.79 -46.00 24.65
N TYR A 239 -44.93 -45.29 24.60
CA TYR A 239 -45.85 -45.21 25.72
C TYR A 239 -47.28 -45.60 25.31
N ARG A 240 -47.51 -46.91 25.23
CA ARG A 240 -48.80 -47.57 25.55
C ARG A 240 -48.56 -48.97 26.14
#